data_6c410a5ab51a7fdfe7b625618624e39d
#
_entry.id   6c410a5ab51a7fdfe7b625618624e39d
#
_cell.length_a   1.000
_cell.length_b   1.000
_cell.length_c   1.000
_cell.angle_alpha   90.00
_cell.angle_beta   90.00
_cell.angle_gamma   90.00
#
_symmetry.space_group_name_H-M   'P 1'
#
loop_
_entity.id
_entity.type
_entity.pdbx_description
1 polymer ?
#
loop_
_entity_poly.entity_id
_entity_poly.type
_entity_poly.pdbx_seq_one_letter_code
_entity_poly.pdbx_strand_id
1 'polypeptide(L)'
;CETKLNFNVVPDSNPPTNIHVVIGRNNVGKTYLIKNILSSIYSIDDGIDHGILRATNDSTGRLVRARKQVFANVLCVSFSPFDDYSDILYRVSNKKAMPFTYIGLRQTFPSTDNITDAGVKGVKDAIGSISLSDILSNDFYKSLKNCIHSQRKLEMINKTISVLESDPVFARSDLKHLIDVGKSIPESDLQERTWAVFKRLSSGHQVIMLTLVQLIAYLTERTFVILDEPENHLHPPLLAAFIRALSELLISYNGVALIATHSPVILQEVPRKCAWKLNRNGNEVTVSRLEIESFGATIGALTREVFGLEVRQSGFHKMLCDEVNKGLGYSEIKDLFHNELGDEALALLRTLIVLRDEDKK
;
A
#
# COMPACT_ATOMS: atom_id res chain seq x y z
N CYS A 1 24.16 -11.03 -7.62
CA CYS A 1 24.34 -10.65 -6.20
C CYS A 1 23.12 -11.08 -5.41
N GLU A 2 23.32 -11.73 -4.25
CA GLU A 2 22.22 -12.08 -3.35
C GLU A 2 21.72 -10.80 -2.65
N THR A 3 20.48 -10.41 -2.90
CA THR A 3 19.86 -9.24 -2.25
C THR A 3 19.19 -9.67 -0.96
N LYS A 4 19.54 -9.04 0.17
CA LYS A 4 19.03 -9.39 1.48
C LYS A 4 18.26 -8.24 2.11
N LEU A 5 16.99 -8.49 2.44
CA LEU A 5 16.11 -7.56 3.15
C LEU A 5 15.85 -8.10 4.56
N ASN A 6 16.00 -7.26 5.57
CA ASN A 6 15.70 -7.60 6.96
C ASN A 6 14.51 -6.77 7.44
N PHE A 7 13.53 -7.46 8.01
CA PHE A 7 12.33 -6.89 8.60
C PHE A 7 12.32 -7.22 10.10
N ASN A 8 12.43 -6.20 10.94
CA ASN A 8 12.49 -6.38 12.39
C ASN A 8 11.31 -5.69 13.06
N VAL A 9 10.45 -6.47 13.70
CA VAL A 9 9.31 -5.97 14.47
C VAL A 9 9.70 -5.95 15.95
N VAL A 10 9.61 -4.76 16.54
CA VAL A 10 9.85 -4.56 17.98
C VAL A 10 8.50 -4.29 18.64
N PRO A 11 8.00 -5.20 19.46
CA PRO A 11 6.74 -4.99 20.20
C PRO A 11 6.78 -3.68 20.99
N ASP A 12 5.64 -3.02 21.12
CA ASP A 12 5.44 -1.81 21.93
C ASP A 12 6.39 -0.64 21.60
N SER A 13 7.02 -0.67 20.43
CA SER A 13 7.88 0.45 19.98
C SER A 13 7.06 1.68 19.60
N ASN A 14 7.60 2.86 19.89
CA ASN A 14 7.06 4.13 19.47
C ASN A 14 8.13 4.91 18.68
N PRO A 15 7.97 5.16 17.37
CA PRO A 15 6.84 4.73 16.52
C PRO A 15 6.77 3.21 16.33
N PRO A 16 5.56 2.69 15.98
CA PRO A 16 5.36 1.26 15.73
C PRO A 16 6.25 0.72 14.60
N THR A 17 6.63 -0.55 14.69
CA THR A 17 7.48 -1.22 13.69
C THR A 17 6.79 -2.40 12.99
N ASN A 18 5.49 -2.49 13.12
CA ASN A 18 4.67 -3.55 12.54
C ASN A 18 4.32 -3.33 11.04
N ILE A 19 4.68 -2.17 10.49
CA ILE A 19 4.58 -1.87 9.05
C ILE A 19 5.99 -1.67 8.49
N HIS A 20 6.32 -2.46 7.48
CA HIS A 20 7.54 -2.31 6.69
C HIS A 20 7.22 -1.81 5.30
N VAL A 21 8.11 -1.00 4.75
CA VAL A 21 7.91 -0.34 3.47
C VAL A 21 9.06 -0.67 2.52
N VAL A 22 8.71 -0.99 1.30
CA VAL A 22 9.62 -1.08 0.16
C VAL A 22 9.25 0.03 -0.81
N ILE A 23 10.09 1.05 -0.90
CA ILE A 23 9.86 2.21 -1.76
C ILE A 23 10.80 2.25 -2.94
N GLY A 24 10.31 2.71 -4.07
CA GLY A 24 11.09 2.91 -5.29
C GLY A 24 10.22 3.33 -6.45
N ARG A 25 10.87 3.68 -7.56
CA ARG A 25 10.21 4.10 -8.81
C ARG A 25 9.25 3.04 -9.34
N ASN A 26 8.40 3.44 -10.28
CA ASN A 26 7.65 2.46 -11.05
C ASN A 26 8.63 1.58 -11.85
N ASN A 27 8.28 0.32 -12.01
CA ASN A 27 9.07 -0.67 -12.77
C ASN A 27 10.45 -1.05 -12.16
N VAL A 28 10.73 -0.73 -10.89
CA VAL A 28 11.94 -1.22 -10.20
C VAL A 28 11.83 -2.67 -9.71
N GLY A 29 10.64 -3.27 -9.78
CA GLY A 29 10.40 -4.66 -9.36
C GLY A 29 9.72 -4.81 -7.99
N LYS A 30 9.02 -3.79 -7.46
CA LYS A 30 8.28 -3.89 -6.19
C LYS A 30 7.24 -5.02 -6.20
N THR A 31 6.34 -5.02 -7.17
CA THR A 31 5.32 -6.07 -7.36
C THR A 31 5.97 -7.45 -7.60
N TYR A 32 7.09 -7.51 -8.32
CA TYR A 32 7.85 -8.73 -8.51
C TYR A 32 8.42 -9.27 -7.19
N LEU A 33 8.93 -8.40 -6.32
CA LEU A 33 9.37 -8.78 -4.98
C LEU A 33 8.22 -9.36 -4.16
N ILE A 34 7.04 -8.73 -4.18
CA ILE A 34 5.84 -9.25 -3.51
C ILE A 34 5.50 -10.65 -4.02
N LYS A 35 5.48 -10.84 -5.33
CA LYS A 35 5.20 -12.15 -5.94
C LYS A 35 6.20 -13.22 -5.50
N ASN A 36 7.48 -12.88 -5.44
CA ASN A 36 8.52 -13.79 -4.95
C ASN A 36 8.36 -14.12 -3.46
N ILE A 37 8.00 -13.15 -2.63
CA ILE A 37 7.72 -13.40 -1.20
C ILE A 37 6.55 -14.36 -1.06
N LEU A 38 5.45 -14.14 -1.78
CA LEU A 38 4.30 -15.06 -1.77
C LEU A 38 4.68 -16.46 -2.26
N SER A 39 5.41 -16.55 -3.36
CA SER A 39 5.90 -17.82 -3.91
C SER A 39 6.79 -18.57 -2.92
N SER A 40 7.66 -17.84 -2.20
CA SER A 40 8.52 -18.41 -1.15
C SER A 40 7.71 -18.93 0.04
N ILE A 41 6.71 -18.17 0.52
CA ILE A 41 5.85 -18.55 1.65
C ILE A 41 5.07 -19.83 1.32
N TYR A 42 4.48 -19.91 0.13
CA TYR A 42 3.66 -21.04 -0.31
C TYR A 42 4.46 -22.15 -0.97
N SER A 43 5.79 -22.01 -1.07
CA SER A 43 6.67 -23.00 -1.71
C SER A 43 6.20 -23.38 -3.10
N ILE A 44 5.94 -22.37 -3.93
CA ILE A 44 5.58 -22.56 -5.34
C ILE A 44 6.83 -23.03 -6.07
N ASP A 45 6.69 -24.17 -6.76
CA ASP A 45 7.75 -24.75 -7.59
C ASP A 45 7.35 -24.57 -9.06
N ASP A 46 7.98 -23.61 -9.72
CA ASP A 46 7.79 -23.30 -11.13
C ASP A 46 9.12 -23.20 -11.89
N GLY A 47 10.18 -23.73 -11.27
CA GLY A 47 11.54 -23.70 -11.82
C GLY A 47 12.23 -22.33 -11.70
N ILE A 48 11.58 -21.34 -11.03
CA ILE A 48 12.14 -20.01 -10.81
C ILE A 48 12.67 -19.91 -9.38
N ASP A 49 13.84 -19.30 -9.19
CA ASP A 49 14.34 -18.98 -7.86
C ASP A 49 13.63 -17.72 -7.32
N HIS A 50 12.66 -17.93 -6.44
CA HIS A 50 11.93 -16.85 -5.77
C HIS A 50 12.63 -16.32 -4.52
N GLY A 51 13.84 -16.79 -4.21
CA GLY A 51 14.51 -16.51 -2.96
C GLY A 51 13.85 -17.21 -1.76
N ILE A 52 14.28 -16.87 -0.56
CA ILE A 52 13.84 -17.53 0.66
C ILE A 52 13.44 -16.49 1.71
N LEU A 53 12.18 -16.50 2.13
CA LEU A 53 11.75 -15.76 3.32
C LEU A 53 12.07 -16.59 4.57
N ARG A 54 12.83 -16.00 5.49
CA ARG A 54 13.20 -16.62 6.77
C ARG A 54 12.73 -15.77 7.92
N ALA A 55 12.41 -16.38 9.04
CA ALA A 55 12.11 -15.72 10.29
C ALA A 55 13.01 -16.27 11.41
N THR A 56 13.30 -15.45 12.39
CA THR A 56 14.00 -15.91 13.60
C THR A 56 13.01 -16.69 14.46
N ASN A 57 13.41 -17.89 14.87
CA ASN A 57 12.63 -18.67 15.82
C ASN A 57 12.95 -18.16 17.23
N ASP A 58 11.93 -17.69 17.95
CA ASP A 58 12.08 -17.04 19.26
C ASP A 58 12.70 -17.96 20.32
N SER A 59 12.43 -19.26 20.25
CA SER A 59 12.94 -20.23 21.24
C SER A 59 14.39 -20.64 20.98
N THR A 60 14.87 -20.59 19.73
CA THR A 60 16.21 -21.08 19.36
C THR A 60 17.13 -20.02 18.80
N GLY A 61 16.63 -18.82 18.51
CA GLY A 61 17.38 -17.76 17.82
C GLY A 61 17.81 -18.12 16.38
N ARG A 62 17.41 -19.28 15.85
CA ARG A 62 17.81 -19.74 14.53
C ARG A 62 16.88 -19.24 13.43
N LEU A 63 17.43 -18.97 12.26
CA LEU A 63 16.64 -18.62 11.08
C LEU A 63 15.97 -19.88 10.51
N VAL A 64 14.64 -19.87 10.47
CA VAL A 64 13.81 -20.91 9.88
C VAL A 64 13.04 -20.35 8.66
N ARG A 65 12.66 -21.22 7.72
CA ARG A 65 11.78 -20.79 6.61
C ARG A 65 10.46 -20.27 7.18
N ALA A 66 10.08 -19.05 6.78
CA ALA A 66 8.81 -18.45 7.18
C ALA A 66 7.66 -19.17 6.45
N ARG A 67 6.94 -20.00 7.20
CA ARG A 67 5.77 -20.79 6.77
C ARG A 67 4.71 -20.69 7.88
N LYS A 68 3.77 -21.64 7.93
CA LYS A 68 2.73 -21.75 8.97
C LYS A 68 3.23 -21.56 10.42
N GLN A 69 4.49 -21.83 10.68
CA GLN A 69 5.08 -21.63 12.02
C GLN A 69 5.22 -20.15 12.38
N VAL A 70 5.36 -19.28 11.37
CA VAL A 70 5.54 -17.82 11.54
C VAL A 70 4.22 -17.09 11.35
N PHE A 71 3.56 -17.33 10.21
CA PHE A 71 2.29 -16.69 9.87
C PHE A 71 1.15 -17.70 9.91
N ALA A 72 0.01 -17.29 10.46
CA ALA A 72 -1.21 -18.10 10.46
C ALA A 72 -2.06 -17.85 9.21
N ASN A 73 -1.94 -16.68 8.60
CA ASN A 73 -2.73 -16.23 7.46
C ASN A 73 -1.94 -15.20 6.63
N VAL A 74 -2.23 -15.08 5.34
CA VAL A 74 -1.70 -14.04 4.46
C VAL A 74 -2.85 -13.32 3.77
N LEU A 75 -2.85 -12.00 3.87
CA LEU A 75 -3.78 -11.12 3.15
C LEU A 75 -2.98 -10.28 2.15
N CYS A 76 -3.40 -10.27 0.89
CA CYS A 76 -2.78 -9.46 -0.15
C CYS A 76 -3.79 -8.44 -0.66
N VAL A 77 -3.42 -7.17 -0.61
CA VAL A 77 -4.26 -6.02 -1.00
C VAL A 77 -3.64 -5.36 -2.23
N SER A 78 -4.39 -5.28 -3.34
CA SER A 78 -4.03 -4.47 -4.50
C SER A 78 -5.28 -3.99 -5.22
N PHE A 79 -5.33 -2.69 -5.51
CA PHE A 79 -6.40 -2.05 -6.27
C PHE A 79 -5.94 -1.53 -7.63
N SER A 80 -4.73 -1.85 -8.04
CA SER A 80 -4.24 -1.51 -9.37
C SER A 80 -4.87 -2.46 -10.42
N PRO A 81 -5.48 -1.92 -11.48
CA PRO A 81 -6.01 -2.74 -12.58
C PRO A 81 -4.89 -3.41 -13.41
N PHE A 82 -3.64 -2.97 -13.22
CA PHE A 82 -2.47 -3.48 -13.93
C PHE A 82 -1.73 -4.58 -13.16
N ASP A 83 -2.08 -4.81 -11.90
CA ASP A 83 -1.44 -5.82 -11.07
C ASP A 83 -2.08 -7.18 -11.29
N ASP A 84 -1.44 -8.00 -12.10
CA ASP A 84 -1.88 -9.37 -12.34
C ASP A 84 -1.34 -10.33 -11.26
N TYR A 85 -2.20 -10.66 -10.32
CA TYR A 85 -1.95 -11.68 -9.29
C TYR A 85 -2.63 -13.03 -9.60
N SER A 86 -3.29 -13.17 -10.74
CA SER A 86 -4.09 -14.35 -11.11
C SER A 86 -3.30 -15.64 -11.02
N ASP A 87 -2.07 -15.63 -11.53
CA ASP A 87 -1.15 -16.77 -11.53
C ASP A 87 -0.84 -17.25 -10.10
N ILE A 88 -0.52 -16.31 -9.20
CA ILE A 88 -0.24 -16.63 -7.80
C ILE A 88 -1.50 -17.09 -7.08
N LEU A 89 -2.63 -16.41 -7.31
CA LEU A 89 -3.92 -16.80 -6.74
C LEU A 89 -4.29 -18.22 -7.10
N TYR A 90 -4.16 -18.59 -8.38
CA TYR A 90 -4.42 -19.96 -8.85
C TYR A 90 -3.49 -20.99 -8.18
N ARG A 91 -2.18 -20.70 -8.13
CA ARG A 91 -1.19 -21.62 -7.55
C ARG A 91 -1.36 -21.79 -6.05
N VAL A 92 -1.72 -20.71 -5.33
CA VAL A 92 -1.92 -20.72 -3.88
C VAL A 92 -3.24 -21.40 -3.51
N SER A 93 -4.33 -21.17 -4.26
CA SER A 93 -5.64 -21.81 -4.00
C SER A 93 -5.58 -23.33 -4.09
N ASN A 94 -4.72 -23.88 -4.93
CA ASN A 94 -4.50 -25.32 -5.06
C ASN A 94 -3.63 -25.93 -3.95
N LYS A 95 -3.01 -25.11 -3.11
CA LYS A 95 -2.18 -25.58 -1.98
C LYS A 95 -2.95 -25.44 -0.66
N LYS A 96 -3.36 -26.54 -0.04
CA LYS A 96 -4.00 -26.58 1.30
C LYS A 96 -3.06 -26.19 2.45
N ALA A 97 -2.09 -25.30 2.20
CA ALA A 97 -1.02 -25.06 3.18
C ALA A 97 -1.43 -24.06 4.26
N MET A 98 -1.77 -22.84 3.89
CA MET A 98 -2.10 -21.71 4.79
C MET A 98 -3.20 -20.86 4.14
N PRO A 99 -4.16 -20.33 4.91
CA PRO A 99 -5.17 -19.44 4.35
C PRO A 99 -4.54 -18.25 3.61
N PHE A 100 -5.11 -17.92 2.46
CA PHE A 100 -4.76 -16.76 1.64
C PHE A 100 -6.01 -16.04 1.22
N THR A 101 -6.05 -14.73 1.40
CA THR A 101 -7.16 -13.90 0.94
C THR A 101 -6.60 -12.73 0.11
N TYR A 102 -7.16 -12.56 -1.08
CA TYR A 102 -6.89 -11.40 -1.91
C TYR A 102 -8.00 -10.36 -1.75
N ILE A 103 -7.61 -9.12 -1.53
CA ILE A 103 -8.47 -7.96 -1.38
C ILE A 103 -8.13 -6.99 -2.50
N GLY A 104 -9.07 -6.70 -3.39
CA GLY A 104 -8.81 -5.79 -4.51
C GLY A 104 -9.73 -6.01 -5.69
N LEU A 105 -9.38 -5.42 -6.82
CA LEU A 105 -10.10 -5.58 -8.07
C LEU A 105 -9.86 -6.99 -8.61
N ARG A 106 -10.75 -7.92 -8.27
CA ARG A 106 -10.72 -9.24 -8.91
C ARG A 106 -11.14 -9.09 -10.37
N GLN A 107 -10.24 -9.37 -11.29
CA GLN A 107 -10.69 -9.87 -12.57
C GLN A 107 -11.37 -11.21 -12.27
N THR A 108 -12.69 -11.26 -12.40
CA THR A 108 -13.47 -12.49 -12.24
C THR A 108 -13.07 -13.46 -13.34
N PHE A 109 -12.07 -14.30 -13.05
CA PHE A 109 -11.88 -15.50 -13.86
C PHE A 109 -12.90 -16.52 -13.34
N PRO A 110 -13.83 -16.97 -14.19
CA PRO A 110 -14.67 -18.11 -13.83
C PRO A 110 -13.74 -19.30 -13.53
N SER A 111 -14.02 -19.99 -12.43
CA SER A 111 -13.39 -21.27 -12.13
C SER A 111 -13.52 -22.17 -13.35
N THR A 112 -12.37 -22.61 -13.89
CA THR A 112 -12.25 -23.30 -15.19
C THR A 112 -12.79 -24.72 -15.20
N ASP A 113 -13.45 -25.20 -14.15
CA ASP A 113 -13.80 -26.64 -14.06
C ASP A 113 -15.00 -27.07 -14.92
N ASN A 114 -15.73 -26.15 -15.61
CA ASN A 114 -16.87 -26.53 -16.47
C ASN A 114 -17.27 -25.51 -17.54
N ILE A 115 -16.34 -24.82 -18.21
CA ILE A 115 -16.74 -23.86 -19.25
C ILE A 115 -16.35 -24.37 -20.63
N THR A 116 -17.37 -24.84 -21.41
CA THR A 116 -17.30 -24.98 -22.87
C THR A 116 -17.24 -23.59 -23.52
N ASP A 117 -16.63 -23.45 -24.69
CA ASP A 117 -16.47 -22.19 -25.45
C ASP A 117 -17.76 -21.35 -25.61
N ALA A 118 -18.93 -21.98 -25.57
CA ALA A 118 -20.24 -21.32 -25.57
C ALA A 118 -20.56 -20.61 -24.24
N GLY A 119 -20.04 -21.08 -23.11
CA GLY A 119 -20.22 -20.47 -21.78
C GLY A 119 -19.43 -19.17 -21.58
N VAL A 120 -18.28 -19.02 -22.25
CA VAL A 120 -17.43 -17.83 -22.14
C VAL A 120 -18.11 -16.57 -22.72
N LYS A 121 -18.89 -16.70 -23.79
CA LYS A 121 -19.66 -15.60 -24.36
C LYS A 121 -20.79 -15.15 -23.42
N GLY A 122 -21.57 -16.08 -22.89
CA GLY A 122 -22.68 -15.75 -22.00
C GLY A 122 -22.25 -15.13 -20.66
N VAL A 123 -21.06 -15.49 -20.15
CA VAL A 123 -20.48 -14.89 -18.92
C VAL A 123 -19.95 -13.48 -19.21
N LYS A 124 -19.34 -13.23 -20.38
CA LYS A 124 -18.91 -11.87 -20.78
C LYS A 124 -20.11 -10.93 -20.95
N ASP A 125 -21.20 -11.38 -21.50
CA ASP A 125 -22.42 -10.59 -21.70
C ASP A 125 -23.15 -10.32 -20.35
N ALA A 126 -23.10 -11.24 -19.39
CA ALA A 126 -23.65 -11.06 -18.05
C ALA A 126 -22.80 -10.14 -17.17
N ILE A 127 -21.45 -10.19 -17.28
CA ILE A 127 -20.53 -9.32 -16.56
C ILE A 127 -20.58 -7.87 -17.11
N GLY A 128 -20.88 -7.68 -18.38
CA GLY A 128 -21.01 -6.36 -18.99
C GLY A 128 -22.16 -5.49 -18.45
N SER A 129 -23.07 -6.07 -17.63
CA SER A 129 -24.20 -5.37 -17.00
C SER A 129 -23.98 -4.95 -15.55
N ILE A 130 -22.94 -5.49 -14.86
CA ILE A 130 -22.68 -5.21 -13.44
C ILE A 130 -21.61 -4.13 -13.34
N SER A 131 -21.93 -3.01 -12.68
CA SER A 131 -20.93 -1.94 -12.47
C SER A 131 -19.86 -2.35 -11.45
N LEU A 132 -18.63 -1.85 -11.61
CA LEU A 132 -17.56 -2.03 -10.62
C LEU A 132 -18.01 -1.58 -9.21
N SER A 133 -18.78 -0.49 -9.14
CA SER A 133 -19.34 0.02 -7.89
C SER A 133 -20.29 -0.97 -7.22
N ASP A 134 -21.05 -1.75 -7.99
CA ASP A 134 -21.95 -2.78 -7.43
C ASP A 134 -21.17 -3.98 -6.89
N ILE A 135 -20.09 -4.37 -7.58
CA ILE A 135 -19.18 -5.42 -7.11
C ILE A 135 -18.54 -5.03 -5.77
N LEU A 136 -17.96 -3.84 -5.69
CA LEU A 136 -17.32 -3.33 -4.47
C LEU A 136 -18.33 -3.16 -3.32
N SER A 137 -19.55 -2.68 -3.63
CA SER A 137 -20.64 -2.54 -2.64
C SER A 137 -21.06 -3.88 -2.06
N ASN A 138 -21.12 -4.92 -2.91
CA ASN A 138 -21.46 -6.27 -2.47
C ASN A 138 -20.34 -6.90 -1.62
N ASP A 139 -19.09 -6.70 -2.00
CA ASP A 139 -17.95 -7.19 -1.21
C ASP A 139 -17.84 -6.47 0.13
N PHE A 140 -18.15 -5.18 0.18
CA PHE A 140 -18.24 -4.41 1.41
C PHE A 140 -19.37 -4.94 2.31
N TYR A 141 -20.56 -5.15 1.76
CA TYR A 141 -21.69 -5.72 2.50
C TYR A 141 -21.37 -7.10 3.09
N LYS A 142 -20.83 -8.02 2.29
CA LYS A 142 -20.45 -9.37 2.75
C LYS A 142 -19.44 -9.31 3.90
N SER A 143 -18.46 -8.44 3.80
CA SER A 143 -17.42 -8.29 4.82
C SER A 143 -17.98 -7.66 6.09
N LEU A 144 -18.81 -6.64 5.97
CA LEU A 144 -19.49 -6.02 7.09
C LEU A 144 -20.42 -7.02 7.81
N LYS A 145 -21.22 -7.80 7.06
CA LYS A 145 -22.05 -8.87 7.60
C LYS A 145 -21.25 -9.87 8.43
N ASN A 146 -20.06 -10.28 7.96
CA ASN A 146 -19.17 -11.17 8.70
C ASN A 146 -18.62 -10.54 10.00
N CYS A 147 -18.61 -9.22 10.10
CA CYS A 147 -18.13 -8.51 11.27
C CYS A 147 -19.24 -8.23 12.31
N ILE A 148 -20.45 -7.95 11.87
CA ILE A 148 -21.57 -7.48 12.72
C ILE A 148 -21.89 -8.45 13.86
N HIS A 149 -21.74 -9.76 13.66
CA HIS A 149 -22.03 -10.77 14.68
C HIS A 149 -20.91 -10.97 15.72
N SER A 150 -19.74 -10.33 15.54
CA SER A 150 -18.62 -10.42 16.46
C SER A 150 -18.42 -9.10 17.19
N GLN A 151 -18.60 -9.10 18.52
CA GLN A 151 -18.39 -7.90 19.34
C GLN A 151 -16.99 -7.32 19.16
N ARG A 152 -15.93 -8.17 19.17
CA ARG A 152 -14.55 -7.75 18.97
C ARG A 152 -14.34 -7.06 17.61
N LYS A 153 -14.91 -7.61 16.53
CA LYS A 153 -14.78 -7.02 15.18
C LYS A 153 -15.51 -5.69 15.08
N LEU A 154 -16.67 -5.55 15.73
CA LEU A 154 -17.40 -4.28 15.77
C LEU A 154 -16.63 -3.18 16.52
N GLU A 155 -16.05 -3.51 17.66
CA GLU A 155 -15.19 -2.59 18.40
C GLU A 155 -13.99 -2.14 17.54
N MET A 156 -13.40 -3.06 16.79
CA MET A 156 -12.31 -2.74 15.85
C MET A 156 -12.78 -1.84 14.72
N ILE A 157 -13.95 -2.09 14.11
CA ILE A 157 -14.51 -1.22 13.07
C ILE A 157 -14.76 0.18 13.63
N ASN A 158 -15.41 0.29 14.81
CA ASN A 158 -15.69 1.58 15.43
C ASN A 158 -14.39 2.36 15.74
N LYS A 159 -13.37 1.69 16.26
CA LYS A 159 -12.06 2.28 16.50
C LYS A 159 -11.41 2.75 15.20
N THR A 160 -11.45 1.94 14.15
CA THR A 160 -10.91 2.25 12.83
C THR A 160 -11.61 3.45 12.21
N ILE A 161 -12.94 3.50 12.26
CA ILE A 161 -13.72 4.64 11.76
C ILE A 161 -13.36 5.91 12.54
N SER A 162 -13.18 5.83 13.87
CA SER A 162 -12.80 6.99 14.70
C SER A 162 -11.43 7.58 14.29
N VAL A 163 -10.49 6.76 13.85
CA VAL A 163 -9.22 7.26 13.27
C VAL A 163 -9.45 7.96 11.94
N LEU A 164 -10.33 7.40 11.09
CA LEU A 164 -10.65 7.95 9.77
C LEU A 164 -11.50 9.22 9.83
N GLU A 165 -12.23 9.48 10.92
CA GLU A 165 -13.06 10.69 11.11
C GLU A 165 -12.24 11.99 11.20
N SER A 166 -10.91 11.91 11.22
CA SER A 166 -10.06 13.07 10.91
C SER A 166 -10.33 13.63 9.51
N ASP A 167 -10.86 12.80 8.59
CA ASP A 167 -11.35 13.21 7.28
C ASP A 167 -12.83 13.61 7.36
N PRO A 168 -13.22 14.80 6.84
CA PRO A 168 -14.59 15.30 6.92
C PRO A 168 -15.65 14.43 6.22
N VAL A 169 -15.27 13.64 5.23
CA VAL A 169 -16.20 12.75 4.50
C VAL A 169 -16.57 11.57 5.39
N PHE A 170 -15.60 10.97 6.07
CA PHE A 170 -15.88 9.91 7.04
C PHE A 170 -16.65 10.42 8.25
N ALA A 171 -16.29 11.61 8.77
CA ALA A 171 -16.98 12.23 9.90
C ALA A 171 -18.48 12.51 9.64
N ARG A 172 -18.83 12.76 8.36
CA ARG A 172 -20.25 13.01 7.94
C ARG A 172 -20.94 11.76 7.39
N SER A 173 -20.25 10.64 7.33
CA SER A 173 -20.84 9.40 6.82
C SER A 173 -21.74 8.75 7.85
N ASP A 174 -22.81 8.09 7.39
CA ASP A 174 -23.73 7.33 8.23
C ASP A 174 -23.16 5.96 8.64
N LEU A 175 -21.85 5.74 8.51
CA LEU A 175 -21.21 4.44 8.75
C LEU A 175 -21.36 3.94 10.18
N LYS A 176 -21.16 4.80 11.18
CA LYS A 176 -21.35 4.41 12.59
C LYS A 176 -22.79 4.01 12.87
N HIS A 177 -23.73 4.82 12.41
CA HIS A 177 -25.16 4.52 12.57
C HIS A 177 -25.53 3.19 11.90
N LEU A 178 -25.02 2.93 10.68
CA LEU A 178 -25.23 1.67 9.98
C LEU A 178 -24.73 0.47 10.79
N ILE A 179 -23.57 0.60 11.43
CA ILE A 179 -22.95 -0.46 12.24
C ILE A 179 -23.76 -0.70 13.52
N ASP A 180 -24.19 0.35 14.19
CA ASP A 180 -24.94 0.27 15.43
C ASP A 180 -26.30 -0.42 15.24
N VAL A 181 -27.01 -0.09 14.16
CA VAL A 181 -28.33 -0.67 13.86
C VAL A 181 -28.23 -2.01 13.13
N GLY A 182 -27.09 -2.35 12.57
CA GLY A 182 -26.93 -3.49 11.67
C GLY A 182 -27.28 -4.85 12.27
N LYS A 183 -27.19 -5.00 13.61
CA LYS A 183 -27.62 -6.23 14.32
C LYS A 183 -29.13 -6.35 14.46
N SER A 184 -29.86 -5.24 14.38
CA SER A 184 -31.26 -5.14 14.75
C SER A 184 -32.19 -5.06 13.55
N ILE A 185 -31.69 -4.96 12.35
CA ILE A 185 -32.48 -4.84 11.11
C ILE A 185 -32.43 -6.12 10.29
N PRO A 186 -33.49 -6.38 9.47
CA PRO A 186 -33.48 -7.51 8.52
C PRO A 186 -32.30 -7.47 7.57
N GLU A 187 -31.88 -8.64 7.09
CA GLU A 187 -30.72 -8.78 6.21
C GLU A 187 -30.89 -8.01 4.89
N SER A 188 -32.09 -8.00 4.31
CA SER A 188 -32.43 -7.21 3.11
C SER A 188 -32.17 -5.74 3.30
N ASP A 189 -32.65 -5.20 4.43
CA ASP A 189 -32.53 -3.79 4.78
C ASP A 189 -31.07 -3.41 5.07
N LEU A 190 -30.33 -4.32 5.71
CA LEU A 190 -28.91 -4.13 5.95
C LEU A 190 -28.14 -4.02 4.63
N GLN A 191 -28.45 -4.88 3.65
CA GLN A 191 -27.80 -4.84 2.33
C GLN A 191 -28.08 -3.52 1.62
N GLU A 192 -29.34 -3.11 1.54
CA GLU A 192 -29.75 -1.89 0.86
C GLU A 192 -29.10 -0.64 1.50
N ARG A 193 -29.16 -0.53 2.83
CA ARG A 193 -28.54 0.58 3.57
C ARG A 193 -27.02 0.59 3.42
N THR A 194 -26.38 -0.58 3.48
CA THR A 194 -24.93 -0.70 3.28
C THR A 194 -24.52 -0.22 1.91
N TRP A 195 -25.25 -0.60 0.86
CA TRP A 195 -25.00 -0.14 -0.50
C TRP A 195 -25.22 1.36 -0.65
N ALA A 196 -26.29 1.89 -0.06
CA ALA A 196 -26.60 3.32 -0.11
C ALA A 196 -25.51 4.17 0.57
N VAL A 197 -25.04 3.76 1.74
CA VAL A 197 -23.95 4.46 2.46
C VAL A 197 -22.64 4.34 1.70
N PHE A 198 -22.26 3.15 1.25
CA PHE A 198 -21.01 2.91 0.54
C PHE A 198 -20.90 3.67 -0.78
N LYS A 199 -21.99 3.70 -1.58
CA LYS A 199 -22.04 4.41 -2.86
C LYS A 199 -21.97 5.93 -2.75
N ARG A 200 -22.28 6.51 -1.57
CA ARG A 200 -22.11 7.95 -1.31
C ARG A 200 -20.66 8.35 -1.06
N LEU A 201 -19.78 7.41 -0.72
CA LEU A 201 -18.37 7.66 -0.53
C LEU A 201 -17.69 7.91 -1.89
N SER A 202 -16.67 8.76 -1.90
CA SER A 202 -15.81 8.87 -3.11
C SER A 202 -15.02 7.58 -3.33
N SER A 203 -14.48 7.39 -4.53
CA SER A 203 -13.73 6.18 -4.89
C SER A 203 -12.60 5.84 -3.92
N GLY A 204 -11.81 6.83 -3.50
CA GLY A 204 -10.75 6.63 -2.51
C GLY A 204 -11.28 6.21 -1.13
N HIS A 205 -12.37 6.84 -0.67
CA HIS A 205 -13.02 6.46 0.60
C HIS A 205 -13.62 5.05 0.52
N GLN A 206 -14.19 4.67 -0.63
CA GLN A 206 -14.71 3.31 -0.86
C GLN A 206 -13.60 2.27 -0.76
N VAL A 207 -12.45 2.51 -1.41
CA VAL A 207 -11.29 1.61 -1.39
C VAL A 207 -10.77 1.42 0.04
N ILE A 208 -10.58 2.51 0.80
CA ILE A 208 -10.12 2.42 2.19
C ILE A 208 -11.11 1.66 3.06
N MET A 209 -12.39 2.03 2.99
CA MET A 209 -13.41 1.43 3.85
C MET A 209 -13.57 -0.05 3.55
N LEU A 210 -13.60 -0.42 2.27
CA LEU A 210 -13.63 -1.82 1.84
C LEU A 210 -12.40 -2.57 2.36
N THR A 211 -11.19 -2.01 2.16
CA THR A 211 -9.94 -2.64 2.60
C THR A 211 -9.94 -2.88 4.11
N LEU A 212 -10.26 -1.87 4.91
CA LEU A 212 -10.21 -1.99 6.36
C LEU A 212 -11.27 -2.95 6.90
N VAL A 213 -12.50 -2.93 6.37
CA VAL A 213 -13.55 -3.86 6.79
C VAL A 213 -13.22 -5.29 6.36
N GLN A 214 -12.65 -5.49 5.17
CA GLN A 214 -12.19 -6.82 4.73
C GLN A 214 -11.00 -7.29 5.58
N LEU A 215 -10.05 -6.42 5.90
CA LEU A 215 -8.98 -6.76 6.83
C LEU A 215 -9.55 -7.21 8.18
N ILE A 216 -10.46 -6.45 8.77
CA ILE A 216 -11.10 -6.81 10.05
C ILE A 216 -11.88 -8.14 9.95
N ALA A 217 -12.52 -8.39 8.81
CA ALA A 217 -13.25 -9.64 8.59
C ALA A 217 -12.35 -10.88 8.55
N TYR A 218 -11.15 -10.75 7.97
CA TYR A 218 -10.25 -11.88 7.68
C TYR A 218 -8.98 -11.93 8.52
N LEU A 219 -8.63 -10.84 9.26
CA LEU A 219 -7.48 -10.85 10.15
C LEU A 219 -7.63 -11.88 11.27
N THR A 220 -6.57 -12.63 11.44
CA THR A 220 -6.35 -13.54 12.57
C THR A 220 -5.02 -13.20 13.22
N GLU A 221 -4.75 -13.77 14.39
CA GLU A 221 -3.45 -13.59 15.04
C GLU A 221 -2.30 -14.04 14.12
N ARG A 222 -1.21 -13.30 14.11
CA ARG A 222 -0.03 -13.52 13.26
C ARG A 222 -0.34 -13.51 11.74
N THR A 223 -1.24 -12.64 11.31
CA THR A 223 -1.48 -12.42 9.87
C THR A 223 -0.36 -11.58 9.27
N PHE A 224 0.10 -11.99 8.10
CA PHE A 224 0.96 -11.18 7.24
C PHE A 224 0.12 -10.48 6.19
N VAL A 225 0.15 -9.15 6.20
CA VAL A 225 -0.57 -8.32 5.24
C VAL A 225 0.42 -7.75 4.22
N ILE A 226 0.11 -7.89 2.96
CA ILE A 226 0.88 -7.30 1.85
C ILE A 226 -0.01 -6.28 1.16
N LEU A 227 0.49 -5.05 0.96
CA LEU A 227 -0.20 -4.02 0.20
C LEU A 227 0.68 -3.59 -0.98
N ASP A 228 0.11 -3.63 -2.17
CA ASP A 228 0.78 -3.14 -3.38
C ASP A 228 0.13 -1.84 -3.84
N GLU A 229 0.92 -0.76 -3.82
CA GLU A 229 0.56 0.60 -4.19
C GLU A 229 -0.79 1.09 -3.60
N PRO A 230 -0.95 1.06 -2.25
CA PRO A 230 -2.21 1.45 -1.61
C PRO A 230 -2.54 2.95 -1.77
N GLU A 231 -1.58 3.77 -2.19
CA GLU A 231 -1.73 5.20 -2.45
C GLU A 231 -2.61 5.52 -3.66
N ASN A 232 -2.86 4.56 -4.54
CA ASN A 232 -3.67 4.77 -5.72
C ASN A 232 -5.08 5.28 -5.33
N HIS A 233 -5.47 6.43 -5.91
CA HIS A 233 -6.74 7.12 -5.65
C HIS A 233 -6.88 7.80 -4.28
N LEU A 234 -5.81 7.90 -3.45
CA LEU A 234 -5.85 8.49 -2.12
C LEU A 234 -5.09 9.82 -2.08
N HIS A 235 -5.72 10.84 -1.48
CA HIS A 235 -5.00 12.06 -1.16
C HIS A 235 -4.13 11.89 0.10
N PRO A 236 -3.02 12.65 0.24
CA PRO A 236 -2.03 12.43 1.28
C PRO A 236 -2.56 12.30 2.71
N PRO A 237 -3.41 13.21 3.24
CA PRO A 237 -3.95 13.08 4.60
C PRO A 237 -4.76 11.80 4.82
N LEU A 238 -5.54 11.39 3.83
CA LEU A 238 -6.35 10.18 3.91
C LEU A 238 -5.48 8.92 3.87
N LEU A 239 -4.40 8.94 3.08
CA LEU A 239 -3.41 7.86 3.05
C LEU A 239 -2.71 7.72 4.41
N ALA A 240 -2.29 8.83 5.04
CA ALA A 240 -1.69 8.82 6.37
C ALA A 240 -2.65 8.24 7.42
N ALA A 241 -3.92 8.67 7.43
CA ALA A 241 -4.95 8.12 8.31
C ALA A 241 -5.16 6.61 8.09
N PHE A 242 -5.15 6.15 6.84
CA PHE A 242 -5.24 4.73 6.50
C PHE A 242 -4.06 3.93 7.06
N ILE A 243 -2.82 4.39 6.88
CA ILE A 243 -1.62 3.71 7.40
C ILE A 243 -1.67 3.64 8.93
N ARG A 244 -2.11 4.71 9.58
CA ARG A 244 -2.28 4.75 11.04
C ARG A 244 -3.34 3.74 11.51
N ALA A 245 -4.51 3.72 10.89
CA ALA A 245 -5.58 2.77 11.20
C ALA A 245 -5.13 1.31 10.98
N LEU A 246 -4.40 1.06 9.88
CA LEU A 246 -3.81 -0.26 9.60
C LEU A 246 -2.81 -0.67 10.67
N SER A 247 -1.92 0.21 11.10
CA SER A 247 -0.94 -0.08 12.16
C SER A 247 -1.63 -0.49 13.46
N GLU A 248 -2.63 0.26 13.91
CA GLU A 248 -3.38 -0.05 15.13
C GLU A 248 -4.16 -1.37 15.03
N LEU A 249 -4.72 -1.64 13.86
CA LEU A 249 -5.40 -2.91 13.59
C LEU A 249 -4.43 -4.09 13.67
N LEU A 250 -3.25 -3.98 13.07
CA LEU A 250 -2.24 -5.03 13.08
C LEU A 250 -1.67 -5.28 14.49
N ILE A 251 -1.45 -4.24 15.29
CA ILE A 251 -1.04 -4.39 16.71
C ILE A 251 -2.05 -5.28 17.47
N SER A 252 -3.35 -5.05 17.24
CA SER A 252 -4.42 -5.78 17.94
C SER A 252 -4.50 -7.28 17.58
N TYR A 253 -3.85 -7.69 16.49
CA TYR A 253 -3.80 -9.07 16.00
C TYR A 253 -2.38 -9.65 15.94
N ASN A 254 -1.40 -8.97 16.54
CA ASN A 254 0.00 -9.37 16.44
C ASN A 254 0.40 -9.62 14.98
N GLY A 255 -0.08 -8.78 14.09
CA GLY A 255 0.13 -8.84 12.65
C GLY A 255 1.25 -7.94 12.19
N VAL A 256 1.74 -8.18 10.98
CA VAL A 256 2.76 -7.36 10.33
C VAL A 256 2.35 -7.06 8.89
N ALA A 257 2.68 -5.87 8.41
CA ALA A 257 2.47 -5.52 7.00
C ALA A 257 3.77 -5.25 6.26
N LEU A 258 3.75 -5.57 4.97
CA LEU A 258 4.72 -5.12 3.98
C LEU A 258 4.00 -4.30 2.91
N ILE A 259 4.42 -3.05 2.73
CA ILE A 259 3.85 -2.14 1.74
C ILE A 259 4.87 -1.89 0.65
N ALA A 260 4.51 -2.20 -0.60
CA ALA A 260 5.23 -1.73 -1.77
C ALA A 260 4.59 -0.41 -2.25
N THR A 261 5.40 0.64 -2.41
CA THR A 261 4.88 1.98 -2.69
C THR A 261 5.85 2.82 -3.52
N HIS A 262 5.35 3.85 -4.15
CA HIS A 262 6.14 4.95 -4.68
C HIS A 262 5.86 6.29 -3.94
N SER A 263 5.01 6.26 -2.89
CA SER A 263 4.57 7.45 -2.16
C SER A 263 5.47 7.78 -0.97
N PRO A 264 6.12 8.97 -0.93
CA PRO A 264 6.84 9.44 0.24
C PRO A 264 5.94 9.67 1.46
N VAL A 265 4.62 9.84 1.27
CA VAL A 265 3.66 10.01 2.36
C VAL A 265 3.62 8.78 3.26
N ILE A 266 3.71 7.58 2.70
CA ILE A 266 3.77 6.35 3.50
C ILE A 266 5.04 6.28 4.33
N LEU A 267 6.17 6.81 3.81
CA LEU A 267 7.41 6.86 4.58
C LEU A 267 7.31 7.76 5.80
N GLN A 268 6.51 8.83 5.75
CA GLN A 268 6.31 9.70 6.92
C GLN A 268 5.67 8.99 8.11
N GLU A 269 4.97 7.88 7.87
CA GLU A 269 4.24 7.13 8.89
C GLU A 269 5.06 5.97 9.49
N VAL A 270 6.28 5.71 8.96
CA VAL A 270 7.12 4.60 9.41
C VAL A 270 8.55 5.05 9.72
N PRO A 271 9.22 4.48 10.74
CA PRO A 271 10.60 4.82 11.04
C PRO A 271 11.55 4.25 9.96
N ARG A 272 12.68 4.92 9.73
CA ARG A 272 13.72 4.54 8.78
C ARG A 272 14.11 3.05 8.82
N LYS A 273 14.20 2.49 10.02
CA LYS A 273 14.52 1.07 10.22
C LYS A 273 13.48 0.10 9.62
N CYS A 274 12.27 0.57 9.31
CA CYS A 274 11.22 -0.20 8.65
C CYS A 274 11.12 0.05 7.15
N ALA A 275 11.95 0.94 6.59
CA ALA A 275 11.91 1.30 5.18
C ALA A 275 13.13 0.76 4.41
N TRP A 276 12.88 0.28 3.18
CA TRP A 276 13.88 -0.12 2.21
C TRP A 276 13.67 0.61 0.90
N LYS A 277 14.74 1.17 0.35
CA LYS A 277 14.76 1.82 -0.96
C LYS A 277 15.23 0.82 -2.01
N LEU A 278 14.42 0.62 -3.04
CA LEU A 278 14.76 -0.14 -4.23
C LEU A 278 15.16 0.81 -5.35
N ASN A 279 16.33 0.56 -5.92
CA ASN A 279 16.78 1.24 -7.13
C ASN A 279 17.10 0.20 -8.20
N ARG A 280 16.87 0.56 -9.46
CA ARG A 280 17.22 -0.27 -10.60
C ARG A 280 18.16 0.50 -11.53
N ASN A 281 19.30 -0.10 -11.82
CA ASN A 281 20.24 0.42 -12.80
C ASN A 281 20.41 -0.63 -13.90
N GLY A 282 19.79 -0.40 -15.04
CA GLY A 282 19.70 -1.41 -16.12
C GLY A 282 18.99 -2.67 -15.64
N ASN A 283 19.69 -3.79 -15.62
CA ASN A 283 19.17 -5.09 -15.16
C ASN A 283 19.45 -5.38 -13.67
N GLU A 284 20.20 -4.53 -13.01
CA GLU A 284 20.61 -4.75 -11.62
C GLU A 284 19.70 -3.99 -10.67
N VAL A 285 19.12 -4.71 -9.70
CA VAL A 285 18.31 -4.13 -8.62
C VAL A 285 19.18 -4.02 -7.38
N THR A 286 19.30 -2.82 -6.85
CA THR A 286 20.02 -2.55 -5.61
C THR A 286 19.04 -2.16 -4.50
N VAL A 287 19.37 -2.53 -3.28
CA VAL A 287 18.54 -2.29 -2.10
C VAL A 287 19.37 -1.60 -1.04
N SER A 288 18.87 -0.51 -0.49
CA SER A 288 19.51 0.24 0.58
C SER A 288 18.51 0.71 1.63
N ARG A 289 19.00 1.03 2.82
CA ARG A 289 18.22 1.80 3.80
C ARG A 289 18.21 3.28 3.40
N LEU A 290 17.22 4.00 3.92
CA LEU A 290 17.20 5.46 3.82
C LEU A 290 18.38 6.05 4.62
N GLU A 291 18.94 7.14 4.15
CA GLU A 291 20.02 7.86 4.86
C GLU A 291 19.45 8.74 5.99
N ILE A 292 18.26 9.30 5.79
CA ILE A 292 17.58 10.17 6.75
C ILE A 292 16.48 9.41 7.53
N GLU A 293 16.11 9.92 8.70
CA GLU A 293 14.92 9.40 9.42
C GLU A 293 13.66 9.77 8.62
N SER A 294 12.75 8.79 8.49
CA SER A 294 11.54 8.95 7.66
C SER A 294 10.32 9.39 8.46
N PHE A 295 10.20 8.93 9.70
CA PHE A 295 9.03 9.25 10.52
C PHE A 295 8.93 10.75 10.79
N GLY A 296 7.85 11.38 10.29
CA GLY A 296 7.62 12.82 10.44
C GLY A 296 8.53 13.73 9.60
N ALA A 297 9.36 13.18 8.71
CA ALA A 297 10.18 13.98 7.79
C ALA A 297 9.31 14.71 6.74
N THR A 298 9.81 15.78 6.15
CA THR A 298 9.08 16.50 5.09
C THR A 298 9.01 15.68 3.81
N ILE A 299 7.89 15.75 3.07
CA ILE A 299 7.70 15.05 1.79
C ILE A 299 8.82 15.43 0.80
N GLY A 300 9.22 16.70 0.75
CA GLY A 300 10.32 17.15 -0.12
C GLY A 300 11.66 16.48 0.20
N ALA A 301 12.00 16.31 1.50
CA ALA A 301 13.21 15.60 1.90
C ALA A 301 13.16 14.12 1.51
N LEU A 302 12.03 13.46 1.76
CA LEU A 302 11.83 12.05 1.40
C LEU A 302 11.81 11.83 -0.11
N THR A 303 11.21 12.74 -0.86
CA THR A 303 11.21 12.71 -2.33
C THR A 303 12.64 12.81 -2.89
N ARG A 304 13.45 13.73 -2.34
CA ARG A 304 14.87 13.84 -2.71
C ARG A 304 15.67 12.61 -2.33
N GLU A 305 15.42 12.04 -1.15
CA GLU A 305 16.08 10.81 -0.67
C GLU A 305 15.81 9.63 -1.60
N VAL A 306 14.56 9.44 -2.03
CA VAL A 306 14.15 8.27 -2.84
C VAL A 306 14.42 8.49 -4.32
N PHE A 307 14.12 9.68 -4.85
CA PHE A 307 14.08 10.00 -6.29
C PHE A 307 15.09 11.06 -6.72
N GLY A 308 16.09 11.37 -5.90
CA GLY A 308 16.96 12.54 -6.03
C GLY A 308 17.59 12.78 -7.42
N LEU A 309 17.95 11.72 -8.16
CA LEU A 309 18.49 11.86 -9.51
C LEU A 309 17.42 12.37 -10.49
N GLU A 310 16.17 11.87 -10.40
CA GLU A 310 15.08 12.31 -11.29
C GLU A 310 14.63 13.73 -10.97
N VAL A 311 14.53 14.04 -9.67
CA VAL A 311 14.16 15.39 -9.23
C VAL A 311 15.12 16.42 -9.83
N ARG A 312 16.42 16.14 -9.83
CA ARG A 312 17.45 17.02 -10.42
C ARG A 312 17.36 17.16 -11.94
N GLN A 313 16.85 16.15 -12.63
CA GLN A 313 16.78 16.10 -14.09
C GLN A 313 15.40 16.42 -14.68
N SER A 314 14.44 16.81 -13.85
CA SER A 314 13.05 17.04 -14.28
C SER A 314 12.45 18.30 -13.66
N GLY A 315 11.36 18.76 -14.27
CA GLY A 315 10.56 19.86 -13.76
C GLY A 315 11.33 21.16 -13.57
N PHE A 316 10.97 21.92 -12.53
CA PHE A 316 11.57 23.22 -12.23
C PHE A 316 13.05 23.13 -11.87
N HIS A 317 13.51 22.03 -11.29
CA HIS A 317 14.93 21.82 -11.00
C HIS A 317 15.80 21.92 -12.26
N LYS A 318 15.38 21.22 -13.32
CA LYS A 318 16.11 21.26 -14.59
C LYS A 318 16.08 22.66 -15.21
N MET A 319 14.90 23.30 -15.21
CA MET A 319 14.78 24.67 -15.72
C MET A 319 15.75 25.63 -15.04
N LEU A 320 15.82 25.58 -13.72
CA LEU A 320 16.74 26.45 -12.96
C LEU A 320 18.22 26.08 -13.24
N CYS A 321 18.55 24.78 -13.29
CA CYS A 321 19.90 24.35 -13.65
C CYS A 321 20.33 24.86 -15.04
N ASP A 322 19.43 24.75 -16.03
CA ASP A 322 19.72 25.21 -17.39
C ASP A 322 19.99 26.72 -17.46
N GLU A 323 19.24 27.54 -16.72
CA GLU A 323 19.47 28.98 -16.66
C GLU A 323 20.76 29.36 -15.89
N VAL A 324 21.04 28.67 -14.78
CA VAL A 324 22.30 28.83 -14.05
C VAL A 324 23.51 28.46 -14.91
N ASN A 325 23.41 27.39 -15.71
CA ASN A 325 24.46 26.95 -16.61
C ASN A 325 24.72 27.93 -17.79
N LYS A 326 23.73 28.74 -18.17
CA LYS A 326 23.90 29.85 -19.12
C LYS A 326 24.71 31.02 -18.51
N GLY A 327 25.01 30.97 -17.23
CA GLY A 327 25.80 31.99 -16.54
C GLY A 327 24.99 33.12 -15.88
N LEU A 328 23.66 33.04 -15.95
CA LEU A 328 22.80 34.06 -15.35
C LEU A 328 22.92 34.10 -13.81
N GLY A 329 22.81 35.29 -13.26
CA GLY A 329 22.84 35.54 -11.80
C GLY A 329 21.49 35.35 -11.15
N TYR A 330 21.47 35.42 -9.80
CA TYR A 330 20.26 35.19 -8.98
C TYR A 330 19.12 36.12 -9.36
N SER A 331 19.41 37.45 -9.48
CA SER A 331 18.41 38.45 -9.81
C SER A 331 17.88 38.28 -11.23
N GLU A 332 18.79 38.01 -12.19
CA GLU A 332 18.42 37.84 -13.60
C GLU A 332 17.48 36.64 -13.77
N ILE A 333 17.78 35.52 -13.11
CA ILE A 333 16.90 34.33 -13.18
C ILE A 333 15.57 34.62 -12.49
N LYS A 334 15.58 35.32 -11.34
CA LYS A 334 14.36 35.68 -10.63
C LYS A 334 13.46 36.57 -11.48
N ASP A 335 14.04 37.54 -12.18
CA ASP A 335 13.32 38.42 -13.12
C ASP A 335 12.82 37.70 -14.36
N LEU A 336 13.62 36.75 -14.90
CA LEU A 336 13.23 35.89 -16.01
C LEU A 336 11.96 35.06 -15.66
N PHE A 337 11.84 34.63 -14.42
CA PHE A 337 10.64 33.93 -13.90
C PHE A 337 9.60 34.89 -13.31
N HIS A 338 9.64 36.17 -13.62
CA HIS A 338 8.67 37.20 -13.18
C HIS A 338 8.44 37.26 -11.66
N ASN A 339 9.45 36.85 -10.87
CA ASN A 339 9.35 36.67 -9.42
C ASN A 339 8.35 35.58 -8.98
N GLU A 340 7.95 34.67 -9.85
CA GLU A 340 7.01 33.58 -9.60
C GLU A 340 7.74 32.29 -9.21
N LEU A 341 8.71 32.38 -8.32
CA LEU A 341 9.45 31.23 -7.78
C LEU A 341 9.03 30.99 -6.31
N GLY A 342 8.62 29.76 -6.01
CA GLY A 342 8.34 29.34 -4.65
C GLY A 342 9.62 29.18 -3.80
N ASP A 343 9.47 29.07 -2.48
CA ASP A 343 10.58 29.03 -1.54
C ASP A 343 11.62 27.93 -1.82
N GLU A 344 11.17 26.74 -2.23
CA GLU A 344 12.06 25.64 -2.59
C GLU A 344 12.89 25.95 -3.85
N ALA A 345 12.27 26.56 -4.85
CA ALA A 345 12.95 27.00 -6.07
C ALA A 345 13.97 28.10 -5.80
N LEU A 346 13.65 29.06 -4.93
CA LEU A 346 14.55 30.12 -4.51
C LEU A 346 15.76 29.60 -3.71
N ALA A 347 15.53 28.64 -2.81
CA ALA A 347 16.60 27.98 -2.06
C ALA A 347 17.52 27.17 -2.98
N LEU A 348 16.93 26.41 -3.91
CA LEU A 348 17.68 25.66 -4.91
C LEU A 348 18.52 26.58 -5.80
N LEU A 349 17.93 27.67 -6.30
CA LEU A 349 18.62 28.63 -7.16
C LEU A 349 19.86 29.22 -6.48
N ARG A 350 19.76 29.60 -5.20
CA ARG A 350 20.92 30.05 -4.42
C ARG A 350 22.01 28.99 -4.36
N THR A 351 21.63 27.75 -4.05
CA THR A 351 22.58 26.64 -3.95
C THR A 351 23.28 26.37 -5.27
N LEU A 352 22.55 26.34 -6.38
CA LEU A 352 23.11 26.09 -7.72
C LEU A 352 24.12 27.19 -8.14
N ILE A 353 23.82 28.44 -7.83
CA ILE A 353 24.72 29.55 -8.14
C ILE A 353 26.00 29.47 -7.32
N VAL A 354 25.90 29.17 -6.00
CA VAL A 354 27.07 29.00 -5.15
C VAL A 354 27.96 27.87 -5.67
N LEU A 355 27.38 26.71 -5.96
CA LEU A 355 28.14 25.57 -6.51
C LEU A 355 28.84 25.92 -7.84
N ARG A 356 28.12 26.55 -8.78
CA ARG A 356 28.71 27.01 -10.05
C ARG A 356 29.89 27.96 -9.83
N ASP A 357 29.79 28.89 -8.88
CA ASP A 357 30.81 29.89 -8.62
C ASP A 357 32.01 29.31 -7.85
N GLU A 358 31.81 28.22 -7.08
CA GLU A 358 32.89 27.42 -6.47
C GLU A 358 33.65 26.60 -7.51
N ASP A 359 32.97 25.97 -8.47
CA ASP A 359 33.59 25.18 -9.56
C ASP A 359 34.41 26.06 -10.53
N LYS A 360 34.28 27.38 -10.52
CA LYS A 360 35.05 28.35 -11.32
C LYS A 360 36.31 28.84 -10.62
N LYS A 361 36.53 28.51 -9.36
CA LYS A 361 37.74 28.83 -8.58
C LYS A 361 38.73 27.71 -8.57
#